data_a64b26890e4b24eea7d3254fda6f661e
#
_entry.id   a64b26890e4b24eea7d3254fda6f661e
#
_cell.length_a   1.000
_cell.length_b   1.000
_cell.length_c   1.000
_cell.angle_alpha   90.00
_cell.angle_beta   90.00
_cell.angle_gamma   90.00
#
_symmetry.space_group_name_H-M   'P 1'
#
loop_
_entity.id
_entity.type
_entity.pdbx_description
1 polymer ?
#
loop_
_entity_poly.entity_id
_entity_poly.type
_entity_poly.pdbx_seq_one_letter_code
_entity_poly.pdbx_strand_id
1 'polypeptide(L)'
;MIEKCFERAKEVIRICSTKNGLFASGGKGGYDAIWARDSMISFLGASLAKESIFRNTFRQSIATLSQNQSKNGQIPNAVDKYSKRKPHVDFASIDSSLWYIMGHYTYKKRYNDTSLLKKYKKNIEKALLWLSCQDTGEKGMLTQLPTTDWQDAFPHKYGCAISTQALYYKVLNLANKKNDAKKLFFAVNAIEDSKLWNGKFYLPYRWKNHNKYKEAGEWFDSLGNLLAIIFGLADKAKAEKILSYIEKNRINEPYPVKAIYPPISKGSRYWQDYFEDSDARNPYSYLNGGIWTYIGAFYILSLIKLGKIKKAEIEMEKLAKANLDGDFAEWIHPITKEHFGRLQAWNAGMYILAYESLRRKKVLL
;
A
#
# COMPACT_ATOMS: atom_id res chain seq x y z
N MET A 1 -3.99 25.36 6.90
CA MET A 1 -3.88 24.44 5.74
C MET A 1 -4.12 22.99 6.16
N ILE A 2 -3.37 22.47 7.09
CA ILE A 2 -3.45 21.05 7.56
C ILE A 2 -4.87 20.69 8.01
N GLU A 3 -5.52 21.50 8.87
CA GLU A 3 -6.88 21.27 9.34
C GLU A 3 -7.91 21.30 8.21
N LYS A 4 -7.80 22.29 7.30
CA LYS A 4 -8.66 22.37 6.11
C LYS A 4 -8.57 21.11 5.27
N CYS A 5 -7.36 20.55 5.09
CA CYS A 5 -7.14 19.31 4.35
C CYS A 5 -7.74 18.11 5.10
N PHE A 6 -7.69 18.07 6.44
CA PHE A 6 -8.31 17.03 7.24
C PHE A 6 -9.84 17.00 7.08
N GLU A 7 -10.50 18.16 7.11
CA GLU A 7 -11.94 18.23 6.87
C GLU A 7 -12.28 17.81 5.43
N ARG A 8 -11.51 18.27 4.43
CA ARG A 8 -11.71 17.87 3.04
C ARG A 8 -11.49 16.36 2.85
N ALA A 9 -10.51 15.76 3.53
CA ALA A 9 -10.29 14.31 3.50
C ALA A 9 -11.52 13.53 3.98
N LYS A 10 -12.18 13.97 5.04
CA LYS A 10 -13.44 13.34 5.52
C LYS A 10 -14.56 13.47 4.48
N GLU A 11 -14.67 14.62 3.82
CA GLU A 11 -15.64 14.80 2.73
C GLU A 11 -15.38 13.85 1.57
N VAL A 12 -14.12 13.67 1.15
CA VAL A 12 -13.76 12.72 0.09
C VAL A 12 -14.16 11.29 0.48
N ILE A 13 -13.91 10.87 1.71
CA ILE A 13 -14.36 9.55 2.19
C ILE A 13 -15.89 9.44 2.17
N ARG A 14 -16.63 10.51 2.54
CA ARG A 14 -18.12 10.51 2.44
C ARG A 14 -18.59 10.37 1.00
N ILE A 15 -17.96 11.10 0.06
CA ILE A 15 -18.27 11.03 -1.38
C ILE A 15 -18.04 9.61 -1.94
N CYS A 16 -16.96 8.95 -1.54
CA CYS A 16 -16.63 7.60 -1.97
C CYS A 16 -17.44 6.51 -1.25
N SER A 17 -18.16 6.86 -0.16
CA SER A 17 -18.93 5.91 0.65
C SER A 17 -20.25 5.54 -0.03
N THR A 18 -20.49 4.24 -0.22
CA THR A 18 -21.71 3.71 -0.82
C THR A 18 -22.36 2.64 0.05
N LYS A 19 -23.60 2.25 -0.27
CA LYS A 19 -24.30 1.14 0.41
C LYS A 19 -23.60 -0.22 0.26
N ASN A 20 -22.68 -0.36 -0.69
CA ASN A 20 -22.01 -1.61 -1.01
C ASN A 20 -20.53 -1.63 -0.56
N GLY A 21 -20.02 -0.52 -0.07
CA GLY A 21 -18.65 -0.32 0.36
C GLY A 21 -18.04 0.98 -0.15
N LEU A 22 -16.74 1.11 -0.08
CA LEU A 22 -15.99 2.29 -0.48
C LEU A 22 -15.54 2.18 -1.94
N PHE A 23 -15.91 3.14 -2.78
CA PHE A 23 -15.32 3.30 -4.10
C PHE A 23 -13.88 3.83 -3.96
N ALA A 24 -12.99 3.42 -4.88
CA ALA A 24 -11.59 3.84 -4.84
C ALA A 24 -11.44 5.33 -5.12
N SER A 25 -12.29 5.90 -6.01
CA SER A 25 -12.38 7.35 -6.18
C SER A 25 -13.82 7.80 -6.39
N GLY A 26 -14.09 9.03 -6.01
CA GLY A 26 -15.41 9.66 -6.17
C GLY A 26 -15.55 10.46 -7.47
N GLY A 27 -16.78 10.85 -7.76
CA GLY A 27 -17.07 11.74 -8.86
C GLY A 27 -17.31 11.03 -10.21
N LYS A 28 -17.72 11.81 -11.22
CA LYS A 28 -17.98 11.31 -12.56
C LYS A 28 -16.68 10.86 -13.24
N GLY A 29 -16.63 9.62 -13.71
CA GLY A 29 -15.45 9.04 -14.36
C GLY A 29 -14.41 8.50 -13.36
N GLY A 30 -14.76 8.41 -12.06
CA GLY A 30 -13.92 7.78 -11.06
C GLY A 30 -13.96 6.25 -11.09
N TYR A 31 -13.19 5.63 -10.18
CA TYR A 31 -13.16 4.17 -10.00
C TYR A 31 -14.33 3.72 -9.10
N ASP A 32 -15.47 3.42 -9.70
CA ASP A 32 -16.74 3.07 -9.06
C ASP A 32 -16.86 1.58 -8.70
N ALA A 33 -15.75 0.92 -8.39
CA ALA A 33 -15.67 -0.45 -7.89
C ALA A 33 -15.20 -0.49 -6.42
N ILE A 34 -15.47 -1.60 -5.75
CA ILE A 34 -14.94 -1.89 -4.41
C ILE A 34 -13.58 -2.58 -4.58
N TRP A 35 -12.52 -1.82 -4.50
CA TRP A 35 -11.16 -2.31 -4.55
C TRP A 35 -10.70 -2.70 -3.14
N ALA A 36 -10.15 -3.91 -2.99
CA ALA A 36 -9.72 -4.41 -1.69
C ALA A 36 -8.63 -3.53 -1.06
N ARG A 37 -7.61 -3.23 -1.83
CA ARG A 37 -6.47 -2.40 -1.42
C ARG A 37 -6.94 -1.00 -1.02
N ASP A 38 -7.63 -0.33 -1.91
CA ASP A 38 -8.09 1.06 -1.72
C ASP A 38 -9.00 1.18 -0.50
N SER A 39 -9.97 0.27 -0.37
CA SER A 39 -10.90 0.26 0.75
C SER A 39 -10.18 0.04 2.07
N MET A 40 -9.31 -0.97 2.16
CA MET A 40 -8.67 -1.32 3.43
C MET A 40 -7.62 -0.29 3.85
N ILE A 41 -6.85 0.27 2.92
CA ILE A 41 -5.90 1.36 3.19
C ILE A 41 -6.66 2.62 3.65
N SER A 42 -7.73 3.00 2.96
CA SER A 42 -8.55 4.16 3.35
C SER A 42 -9.04 4.06 4.79
N PHE A 43 -9.50 2.89 5.20
CA PHE A 43 -10.03 2.68 6.55
C PHE A 43 -8.96 2.54 7.64
N LEU A 44 -7.68 2.45 7.32
CA LEU A 44 -6.62 2.62 8.33
C LEU A 44 -6.76 3.98 9.03
N GLY A 45 -7.14 5.02 8.31
CA GLY A 45 -7.31 6.37 8.82
C GLY A 45 -8.77 6.80 8.99
N ALA A 46 -9.63 6.58 8.00
CA ALA A 46 -11.04 7.01 8.05
C ALA A 46 -11.76 6.47 9.30
N SER A 47 -11.42 5.27 9.77
CA SER A 47 -11.94 4.69 11.00
C SER A 47 -11.60 5.49 12.29
N LEU A 48 -10.65 6.42 12.23
CA LEU A 48 -10.30 7.30 13.36
C LEU A 48 -11.27 8.48 13.51
N ALA A 49 -11.94 8.88 12.45
CA ALA A 49 -12.87 10.00 12.46
C ALA A 49 -14.20 9.71 13.20
N LYS A 50 -14.44 8.45 13.59
CA LYS A 50 -15.60 7.99 14.40
C LYS A 50 -16.97 8.32 13.79
N GLU A 51 -17.08 8.52 12.48
CA GLU A 51 -18.36 8.73 11.81
C GLU A 51 -19.07 7.41 11.56
N SER A 52 -20.40 7.38 11.81
CA SER A 52 -21.21 6.17 11.62
C SER A 52 -21.22 5.68 10.17
N ILE A 53 -21.23 6.61 9.21
CA ILE A 53 -21.16 6.29 7.79
C ILE A 53 -19.86 5.54 7.46
N PHE A 54 -18.72 5.95 8.03
CA PHE A 54 -17.43 5.29 7.78
C PHE A 54 -17.41 3.88 8.36
N ARG A 55 -17.96 3.68 9.57
CA ARG A 55 -18.09 2.35 10.15
C ARG A 55 -18.94 1.43 9.27
N ASN A 56 -20.08 1.93 8.79
CA ASN A 56 -21.00 1.16 7.96
C ASN A 56 -20.36 0.83 6.60
N THR A 57 -19.73 1.80 5.93
CA THR A 57 -19.05 1.60 4.65
C THR A 57 -17.90 0.61 4.79
N PHE A 58 -17.12 0.66 5.89
CA PHE A 58 -16.06 -0.32 6.16
C PHE A 58 -16.62 -1.75 6.27
N ARG A 59 -17.71 -1.93 7.04
CA ARG A 59 -18.39 -3.22 7.15
C ARG A 59 -18.85 -3.73 5.80
N GLN A 60 -19.43 -2.88 4.96
CA GLN A 60 -19.90 -3.25 3.63
C GLN A 60 -18.75 -3.60 2.69
N SER A 61 -17.63 -2.85 2.70
CA SER A 61 -16.45 -3.21 1.91
C SER A 61 -15.95 -4.60 2.28
N ILE A 62 -15.80 -4.91 3.58
CA ILE A 62 -15.41 -6.24 4.04
C ILE A 62 -16.43 -7.29 3.60
N ALA A 63 -17.73 -7.02 3.72
CA ALA A 63 -18.77 -7.96 3.34
C ALA A 63 -18.75 -8.25 1.83
N THR A 64 -18.67 -7.22 0.99
CA THR A 64 -18.60 -7.35 -0.47
C THR A 64 -17.38 -8.18 -0.90
N LEU A 65 -16.21 -7.93 -0.35
CA LEU A 65 -15.02 -8.71 -0.66
C LEU A 65 -15.15 -10.16 -0.19
N SER A 66 -15.69 -10.40 1.02
CA SER A 66 -15.89 -11.74 1.56
C SER A 66 -16.84 -12.59 0.73
N GLN A 67 -17.94 -11.98 0.25
CA GLN A 67 -18.97 -12.65 -0.56
C GLN A 67 -18.47 -13.02 -1.96
N ASN A 68 -17.44 -12.35 -2.46
CA ASN A 68 -16.86 -12.58 -3.77
C ASN A 68 -15.48 -13.25 -3.71
N GLN A 69 -15.10 -13.82 -2.56
CA GLN A 69 -13.87 -14.61 -2.43
C GLN A 69 -13.87 -15.81 -3.38
N SER A 70 -12.74 -16.08 -4.02
CA SER A 70 -12.60 -17.24 -4.91
C SER A 70 -12.77 -18.57 -4.18
N LYS A 71 -13.07 -19.64 -4.92
CA LYS A 71 -13.13 -21.00 -4.37
C LYS A 71 -11.82 -21.40 -3.68
N ASN A 72 -10.68 -20.96 -4.23
CA ASN A 72 -9.34 -21.25 -3.72
C ASN A 72 -8.90 -20.32 -2.57
N GLY A 73 -9.72 -19.34 -2.19
CA GLY A 73 -9.46 -18.48 -1.04
C GLY A 73 -8.86 -17.11 -1.35
N GLN A 74 -8.52 -16.82 -2.62
CA GLN A 74 -8.04 -15.49 -3.01
C GLN A 74 -9.15 -14.45 -2.82
N ILE A 75 -8.79 -13.28 -2.29
CA ILE A 75 -9.68 -12.13 -2.19
C ILE A 75 -9.61 -11.33 -3.50
N PRO A 76 -10.77 -10.85 -4.02
CA PRO A 76 -10.79 -10.05 -5.23
C PRO A 76 -9.90 -8.80 -5.12
N ASN A 77 -9.26 -8.44 -6.21
CA ASN A 77 -8.65 -7.13 -6.38
C ASN A 77 -9.74 -6.05 -6.41
N ALA A 78 -10.77 -6.30 -7.24
CA ALA A 78 -11.92 -5.41 -7.36
C ALA A 78 -13.24 -6.18 -7.51
N VAL A 79 -14.31 -5.61 -6.98
CA VAL A 79 -15.69 -6.07 -7.21
C VAL A 79 -16.47 -4.92 -7.84
N ASP A 80 -16.76 -5.07 -9.13
CA ASP A 80 -17.44 -4.09 -9.95
C ASP A 80 -18.81 -4.63 -10.41
N LYS A 81 -19.83 -4.43 -9.61
CA LYS A 81 -21.21 -4.81 -9.95
C LYS A 81 -22.01 -3.64 -10.53
N TYR A 82 -21.41 -2.48 -10.67
CA TYR A 82 -22.11 -1.21 -10.90
C TYR A 82 -21.74 -0.55 -12.22
N SER A 83 -20.55 -0.79 -12.73
CA SER A 83 -20.13 -0.33 -14.04
C SER A 83 -20.30 -1.44 -15.08
N LYS A 84 -20.15 -1.07 -16.37
CA LYS A 84 -20.14 -2.04 -17.47
C LYS A 84 -18.83 -2.81 -17.61
N ARG A 85 -17.94 -2.71 -16.63
CA ARG A 85 -16.62 -3.36 -16.63
C ARG A 85 -16.76 -4.88 -16.58
N LYS A 86 -16.00 -5.58 -17.40
CA LYS A 86 -15.90 -7.05 -17.36
C LYS A 86 -14.44 -7.43 -17.19
N PRO A 87 -14.08 -8.39 -16.32
CA PRO A 87 -15.00 -9.15 -15.44
C PRO A 87 -15.52 -8.30 -14.27
N HIS A 88 -16.72 -8.62 -13.76
CA HIS A 88 -17.27 -7.95 -12.56
C HIS A 88 -16.50 -8.23 -11.27
N VAL A 89 -15.73 -9.31 -11.24
CA VAL A 89 -14.85 -9.68 -10.13
C VAL A 89 -13.46 -9.97 -10.70
N ASP A 90 -12.51 -9.17 -10.30
CA ASP A 90 -11.11 -9.30 -10.71
C ASP A 90 -10.25 -9.89 -9.58
N PHE A 91 -9.32 -10.79 -9.90
CA PHE A 91 -8.42 -11.47 -8.96
C PHE A 91 -6.92 -11.22 -9.25
N ALA A 92 -6.58 -10.21 -9.99
CA ALA A 92 -5.23 -10.00 -10.49
C ALA A 92 -4.16 -9.68 -9.42
N SER A 93 -4.54 -9.49 -8.13
CA SER A 93 -3.63 -8.94 -7.12
C SER A 93 -3.41 -9.87 -5.93
N ILE A 94 -2.14 -10.04 -5.50
CA ILE A 94 -1.78 -10.79 -4.30
C ILE A 94 -2.01 -9.99 -3.01
N ASP A 95 -1.79 -8.68 -3.04
CA ASP A 95 -1.86 -7.82 -1.88
C ASP A 95 -3.29 -7.58 -1.39
N SER A 96 -4.29 -7.80 -2.24
CA SER A 96 -5.71 -7.75 -1.88
C SER A 96 -6.06 -8.66 -0.71
N SER A 97 -5.54 -9.90 -0.70
CA SER A 97 -5.75 -10.84 0.39
C SER A 97 -5.06 -10.38 1.69
N LEU A 98 -3.90 -9.77 1.58
CA LEU A 98 -3.15 -9.23 2.72
C LEU A 98 -3.88 -8.03 3.34
N TRP A 99 -4.28 -7.07 2.51
CA TRP A 99 -5.03 -5.89 2.96
C TRP A 99 -6.40 -6.26 3.56
N TYR A 100 -7.10 -7.20 2.97
CA TYR A 100 -8.37 -7.71 3.48
C TYR A 100 -8.24 -8.25 4.91
N ILE A 101 -7.24 -9.10 5.17
CA ILE A 101 -6.99 -9.63 6.51
C ILE A 101 -6.65 -8.49 7.48
N MET A 102 -5.78 -7.55 7.08
CA MET A 102 -5.47 -6.37 7.88
C MET A 102 -6.71 -5.52 8.19
N GLY A 103 -7.62 -5.37 7.22
CA GLY A 103 -8.89 -4.66 7.39
C GLY A 103 -9.73 -5.22 8.53
N HIS A 104 -9.87 -6.52 8.63
CA HIS A 104 -10.60 -7.17 9.73
C HIS A 104 -10.03 -6.84 11.11
N TYR A 105 -8.70 -6.91 11.24
CA TYR A 105 -8.04 -6.58 12.51
C TYR A 105 -8.07 -5.09 12.82
N THR A 106 -8.03 -4.24 11.78
CA THR A 106 -8.21 -2.79 11.92
C THR A 106 -9.61 -2.49 12.42
N TYR A 107 -10.66 -3.08 11.82
CA TYR A 107 -12.04 -2.91 12.27
C TYR A 107 -12.21 -3.30 13.75
N LYS A 108 -11.73 -4.50 14.13
CA LYS A 108 -11.73 -4.96 15.53
C LYS A 108 -11.08 -3.93 16.44
N LYS A 109 -9.88 -3.46 16.09
CA LYS A 109 -9.10 -2.53 16.93
C LYS A 109 -9.81 -1.18 17.09
N ARG A 110 -10.40 -0.65 15.99
CA ARG A 110 -11.00 0.70 15.97
C ARG A 110 -12.34 0.77 16.68
N TYR A 111 -13.15 -0.23 16.51
CA TYR A 111 -14.53 -0.25 17.02
C TYR A 111 -14.73 -1.16 18.22
N ASN A 112 -13.67 -1.82 18.71
CA ASN A 112 -13.72 -2.86 19.73
C ASN A 112 -14.80 -3.92 19.42
N ASP A 113 -14.93 -4.28 18.14
CA ASP A 113 -15.98 -5.13 17.61
C ASP A 113 -15.38 -6.34 16.87
N THR A 114 -15.62 -7.55 17.42
CA THR A 114 -15.13 -8.82 16.88
C THR A 114 -16.12 -9.49 15.93
N SER A 115 -17.28 -8.90 15.68
CA SER A 115 -18.37 -9.52 14.91
C SER A 115 -17.95 -9.93 13.50
N LEU A 116 -17.21 -9.07 12.79
CA LEU A 116 -16.71 -9.36 11.45
C LEU A 116 -15.66 -10.47 11.42
N LEU A 117 -14.74 -10.48 12.40
CA LEU A 117 -13.75 -11.57 12.53
C LEU A 117 -14.44 -12.92 12.78
N LYS A 118 -15.50 -12.95 13.61
CA LYS A 118 -16.27 -14.16 13.85
C LYS A 118 -17.04 -14.59 12.61
N LYS A 119 -17.77 -13.65 11.99
CA LYS A 119 -18.61 -13.89 10.80
C LYS A 119 -17.79 -14.43 9.62
N TYR A 120 -16.62 -13.83 9.35
CA TYR A 120 -15.80 -14.15 8.17
C TYR A 120 -14.55 -14.96 8.52
N LYS A 121 -14.56 -15.68 9.67
CA LYS A 121 -13.44 -16.53 10.11
C LYS A 121 -12.96 -17.47 9.00
N LYS A 122 -13.89 -18.20 8.38
CA LYS A 122 -13.57 -19.14 7.29
C LYS A 122 -12.97 -18.46 6.07
N ASN A 123 -13.40 -17.23 5.75
CA ASN A 123 -12.83 -16.46 4.64
C ASN A 123 -11.37 -16.06 4.94
N ILE A 124 -11.10 -15.62 6.17
CA ILE A 124 -9.74 -15.28 6.60
C ILE A 124 -8.82 -16.51 6.56
N GLU A 125 -9.29 -17.63 7.07
CA GLU A 125 -8.54 -18.90 7.06
C GLU A 125 -8.22 -19.37 5.63
N LYS A 126 -9.20 -19.29 4.71
CA LYS A 126 -8.98 -19.61 3.28
C LYS A 126 -8.01 -18.61 2.63
N ALA A 127 -8.10 -17.31 2.94
CA ALA A 127 -7.16 -16.32 2.41
C ALA A 127 -5.74 -16.57 2.91
N LEU A 128 -5.56 -16.92 4.19
CA LEU A 128 -4.25 -17.30 4.75
C LEU A 128 -3.69 -18.57 4.10
N LEU A 129 -4.54 -19.58 3.85
CA LEU A 129 -4.14 -20.80 3.14
C LEU A 129 -3.72 -20.49 1.70
N TRP A 130 -4.54 -19.71 0.98
CA TRP A 130 -4.19 -19.29 -0.38
C TRP A 130 -2.85 -18.53 -0.43
N LEU A 131 -2.61 -17.62 0.51
CA LEU A 131 -1.33 -16.90 0.63
C LEU A 131 -0.17 -17.87 0.89
N SER A 132 -0.32 -18.84 1.80
CA SER A 132 0.75 -19.81 2.08
C SER A 132 1.11 -20.66 0.86
N CYS A 133 0.16 -20.92 -0.06
CA CYS A 133 0.42 -21.57 -1.33
C CYS A 133 1.22 -20.72 -2.33
N GLN A 134 1.38 -19.42 -2.07
CA GLN A 134 2.24 -18.55 -2.89
C GLN A 134 3.72 -18.60 -2.46
N ASP A 135 4.07 -19.30 -1.41
CA ASP A 135 5.47 -19.57 -1.02
C ASP A 135 6.03 -20.73 -1.83
N THR A 136 6.32 -20.48 -3.10
CA THR A 136 6.90 -21.48 -4.02
C THR A 136 8.32 -21.81 -3.62
N GLY A 137 8.53 -22.98 -3.04
CA GLY A 137 9.84 -23.46 -2.55
C GLY A 137 10.02 -23.33 -1.04
N GLU A 138 8.95 -23.07 -0.29
CA GLU A 138 8.88 -23.13 1.19
C GLU A 138 9.94 -22.28 1.91
N LYS A 139 10.29 -21.12 1.31
CA LYS A 139 11.31 -20.21 1.85
C LYS A 139 10.80 -19.29 2.97
N GLY A 140 9.49 -19.33 3.25
CA GLY A 140 8.82 -18.42 4.17
C GLY A 140 8.53 -17.06 3.56
N MET A 141 8.63 -16.91 2.23
CA MET A 141 8.39 -15.66 1.48
C MET A 141 7.38 -15.89 0.37
N LEU A 142 6.44 -14.97 0.22
CA LEU A 142 5.48 -15.04 -0.88
C LEU A 142 6.14 -14.67 -2.20
N THR A 143 5.80 -15.42 -3.24
CA THR A 143 6.18 -15.15 -4.63
C THR A 143 4.98 -14.54 -5.36
N GLN A 144 5.22 -13.47 -6.11
CA GLN A 144 4.20 -12.83 -6.94
C GLN A 144 4.60 -12.82 -8.41
N LEU A 145 3.61 -12.70 -9.29
CA LEU A 145 3.78 -12.43 -10.72
C LEU A 145 4.01 -10.93 -10.94
N PRO A 146 4.52 -10.53 -12.12
CA PRO A 146 4.62 -9.11 -12.48
C PRO A 146 3.25 -8.43 -12.42
N THR A 147 3.22 -7.17 -12.03
CA THR A 147 2.02 -6.32 -12.02
C THR A 147 0.82 -6.90 -11.24
N THR A 148 1.10 -7.67 -10.17
CA THR A 148 0.05 -8.30 -9.33
C THR A 148 0.00 -7.77 -7.90
N ASP A 149 0.43 -6.53 -7.68
CA ASP A 149 0.23 -5.78 -6.44
C ASP A 149 -0.31 -4.36 -6.76
N TRP A 150 -0.11 -3.40 -5.86
CA TRP A 150 -0.56 -2.02 -6.11
C TRP A 150 0.06 -1.39 -7.37
N GLN A 151 1.23 -1.86 -7.79
CA GLN A 151 1.87 -1.50 -9.04
C GLN A 151 1.43 -2.46 -10.16
N ASP A 152 0.18 -2.31 -10.56
CA ASP A 152 -0.52 -3.24 -11.46
C ASP A 152 -0.31 -2.98 -12.97
N ALA A 153 0.43 -1.93 -13.31
CA ALA A 153 0.79 -1.61 -14.71
C ALA A 153 2.30 -1.46 -14.90
N PHE A 154 3.03 -1.15 -13.83
CA PHE A 154 4.48 -0.83 -13.86
C PHE A 154 5.02 -0.79 -12.42
N PRO A 155 6.28 -1.15 -12.14
CA PRO A 155 7.28 -1.81 -13.00
C PRO A 155 7.09 -3.33 -13.07
N HIS A 156 7.91 -4.01 -13.90
CA HIS A 156 7.94 -5.47 -13.98
C HIS A 156 8.61 -6.06 -12.73
N LYS A 157 7.87 -6.06 -11.63
CA LYS A 157 8.29 -6.51 -10.31
C LYS A 157 7.67 -7.89 -10.02
N TYR A 158 8.49 -8.90 -9.75
CA TYR A 158 8.04 -10.29 -9.55
C TYR A 158 8.94 -11.06 -8.57
N GLY A 159 8.57 -12.31 -8.30
CA GLY A 159 9.28 -13.07 -7.27
C GLY A 159 8.96 -12.55 -5.86
N CYS A 160 9.94 -12.43 -5.00
CA CYS A 160 9.77 -11.97 -3.62
C CYS A 160 9.85 -10.44 -3.55
N ALA A 161 8.71 -9.74 -3.64
CA ALA A 161 8.64 -8.27 -3.57
C ALA A 161 8.56 -7.76 -2.13
N ILE A 162 9.31 -6.70 -1.81
CA ILE A 162 9.38 -6.16 -0.43
C ILE A 162 8.03 -5.65 0.09
N SER A 163 7.20 -5.02 -0.75
CA SER A 163 5.86 -4.56 -0.38
C SER A 163 4.99 -5.72 0.11
N THR A 164 4.99 -6.82 -0.64
CA THR A 164 4.27 -8.04 -0.30
C THR A 164 4.82 -8.70 0.97
N GLN A 165 6.15 -8.79 1.12
CA GLN A 165 6.74 -9.38 2.32
C GLN A 165 6.45 -8.56 3.59
N ALA A 166 6.49 -7.23 3.50
CA ALA A 166 6.19 -6.36 4.64
C ALA A 166 4.72 -6.48 5.09
N LEU A 167 3.79 -6.56 4.13
CA LEU A 167 2.37 -6.83 4.40
C LEU A 167 2.17 -8.23 5.00
N TYR A 168 2.82 -9.24 4.44
CA TYR A 168 2.70 -10.62 4.92
C TYR A 168 3.25 -10.75 6.34
N TYR A 169 4.39 -10.13 6.64
CA TYR A 169 4.92 -10.06 8.00
C TYR A 169 3.91 -9.49 9.00
N LYS A 170 3.24 -8.40 8.63
CA LYS A 170 2.18 -7.79 9.45
C LYS A 170 1.00 -8.73 9.64
N VAL A 171 0.53 -9.37 8.57
CA VAL A 171 -0.60 -10.32 8.58
C VAL A 171 -0.30 -11.53 9.45
N LEU A 172 0.88 -12.13 9.34
CA LEU A 172 1.31 -13.25 10.17
C LEU A 172 1.30 -12.90 11.66
N ASN A 173 1.79 -11.72 12.03
CA ASN A 173 1.75 -11.24 13.41
C ASN A 173 0.32 -11.01 13.91
N LEU A 174 -0.57 -10.43 13.09
CA LEU A 174 -1.98 -10.23 13.42
C LEU A 174 -2.72 -11.55 13.60
N ALA A 175 -2.42 -12.55 12.77
CA ALA A 175 -2.99 -13.89 12.82
C ALA A 175 -2.33 -14.80 13.88
N ASN A 176 -1.42 -14.26 14.72
CA ASN A 176 -0.66 -14.97 15.75
C ASN A 176 0.21 -16.13 15.22
N LYS A 177 0.61 -16.08 13.94
CA LYS A 177 1.54 -17.01 13.29
C LYS A 177 3.00 -16.59 13.51
N LYS A 178 3.43 -16.55 14.76
CA LYS A 178 4.74 -15.97 15.16
C LYS A 178 5.95 -16.70 14.58
N ASN A 179 5.88 -18.03 14.44
CA ASN A 179 6.97 -18.82 13.87
C ASN A 179 7.16 -18.50 12.38
N ASP A 180 6.05 -18.40 11.64
CA ASP A 180 6.10 -18.03 10.22
C ASP A 180 6.60 -16.60 10.04
N ALA A 181 6.16 -15.67 10.90
CA ALA A 181 6.66 -14.29 10.91
C ALA A 181 8.16 -14.23 11.20
N LYS A 182 8.67 -15.04 12.12
CA LYS A 182 10.11 -15.14 12.42
C LYS A 182 10.89 -15.72 11.23
N LYS A 183 10.38 -16.77 10.59
CA LYS A 183 10.97 -17.38 9.38
C LYS A 183 11.09 -16.32 8.27
N LEU A 184 9.98 -15.61 7.98
CA LEU A 184 9.95 -14.52 7.01
C LEU A 184 10.93 -13.40 7.35
N PHE A 185 11.01 -12.97 8.60
CA PHE A 185 11.95 -11.92 9.03
C PHE A 185 13.39 -12.31 8.71
N PHE A 186 13.80 -13.54 9.01
CA PHE A 186 15.15 -14.02 8.71
C PHE A 186 15.38 -14.17 7.20
N ALA A 187 14.41 -14.67 6.44
CA ALA A 187 14.52 -14.80 5.00
C ALA A 187 14.77 -13.44 4.32
N VAL A 188 14.04 -12.39 4.74
CA VAL A 188 14.16 -11.05 4.18
C VAL A 188 15.44 -10.32 4.61
N ASN A 189 15.95 -10.58 5.81
CA ASN A 189 17.01 -9.77 6.42
C ASN A 189 18.39 -10.42 6.49
N ALA A 190 18.48 -11.74 6.59
CA ALA A 190 19.70 -12.42 6.98
C ALA A 190 20.14 -13.56 6.06
N ILE A 191 19.22 -14.30 5.44
CA ILE A 191 19.57 -15.45 4.59
C ILE A 191 20.10 -14.93 3.25
N GLU A 192 21.36 -15.25 2.91
CA GLU A 192 22.08 -14.67 1.76
C GLU A 192 21.31 -14.82 0.44
N ASP A 193 20.73 -16.01 0.18
CA ASP A 193 20.05 -16.30 -1.07
C ASP A 193 18.69 -15.60 -1.21
N SER A 194 18.07 -15.21 -0.11
CA SER A 194 16.71 -14.64 -0.10
C SER A 194 16.64 -13.20 0.39
N LYS A 195 17.68 -12.69 1.08
CA LYS A 195 17.66 -11.35 1.67
C LYS A 195 17.38 -10.27 0.62
N LEU A 196 16.53 -9.33 1.00
CA LEU A 196 16.22 -8.15 0.17
C LEU A 196 17.05 -6.92 0.57
N TRP A 197 17.68 -6.94 1.73
CA TRP A 197 18.50 -5.82 2.22
C TRP A 197 19.83 -5.70 1.47
N ASN A 198 20.07 -4.53 0.82
CA ASN A 198 21.30 -4.26 0.05
C ASN A 198 22.35 -3.39 0.78
N GLY A 199 22.13 -3.10 2.08
CA GLY A 199 23.00 -2.23 2.87
C GLY A 199 22.49 -0.79 3.01
N LYS A 200 21.58 -0.33 2.12
CA LYS A 200 21.03 1.03 2.09
C LYS A 200 19.51 1.01 2.24
N PHE A 201 18.83 0.12 1.52
CA PHE A 201 17.38 -0.05 1.49
C PHE A 201 17.04 -1.49 1.10
N TYR A 202 15.76 -1.88 1.18
CA TYR A 202 15.30 -3.15 0.64
C TYR A 202 15.09 -3.06 -0.86
N LEU A 203 15.66 -4.01 -1.61
CA LEU A 203 15.42 -4.19 -3.04
C LEU A 203 13.91 -4.32 -3.31
N PRO A 204 13.38 -3.77 -4.41
CA PRO A 204 11.95 -3.86 -4.73
C PRO A 204 11.48 -5.30 -4.88
N TYR A 205 12.33 -6.16 -5.44
CA TYR A 205 12.11 -7.60 -5.53
C TYR A 205 13.41 -8.37 -5.70
N ARG A 206 13.34 -9.67 -5.44
CA ARG A 206 14.37 -10.65 -5.79
C ARG A 206 13.69 -11.92 -6.28
N TRP A 207 14.18 -12.45 -7.42
CA TRP A 207 13.76 -13.73 -7.96
C TRP A 207 14.82 -14.80 -7.77
N LYS A 208 16.06 -14.53 -8.17
CA LYS A 208 17.21 -15.45 -8.10
C LYS A 208 18.43 -14.79 -7.47
N ASN A 209 19.21 -15.57 -6.74
CA ASN A 209 20.49 -15.16 -6.18
C ASN A 209 21.43 -16.37 -6.09
N HIS A 210 21.80 -16.93 -7.25
CA HIS A 210 22.72 -18.06 -7.34
C HIS A 210 24.03 -17.62 -7.99
N ASN A 211 25.16 -17.81 -7.33
CA ASN A 211 26.50 -17.64 -7.91
C ASN A 211 26.57 -16.56 -9.02
N LYS A 212 26.56 -17.02 -10.29
CA LYS A 212 26.64 -16.15 -11.48
C LYS A 212 25.29 -15.56 -11.91
N TYR A 213 24.16 -16.17 -11.51
CA TYR A 213 22.84 -15.73 -11.91
C TYR A 213 22.13 -15.02 -10.75
N LYS A 214 22.03 -13.69 -10.90
CA LYS A 214 21.34 -12.84 -9.94
C LYS A 214 20.28 -12.05 -10.66
N GLU A 215 19.05 -12.15 -10.18
CA GLU A 215 17.93 -11.38 -10.70
C GLU A 215 17.16 -10.70 -9.57
N ALA A 216 17.25 -9.38 -9.57
CA ALA A 216 16.60 -8.50 -8.61
C ALA A 216 16.42 -7.11 -9.21
N GLY A 217 15.44 -6.37 -8.75
CA GLY A 217 15.34 -4.94 -8.99
C GLY A 217 16.36 -4.17 -8.14
N GLU A 218 16.82 -3.03 -8.63
CA GLU A 218 17.79 -2.18 -7.90
C GLU A 218 17.28 -0.76 -7.68
N TRP A 219 16.07 -0.43 -8.13
CA TRP A 219 15.43 0.83 -7.81
C TRP A 219 14.86 0.82 -6.40
N PHE A 220 14.65 1.98 -5.84
CA PHE A 220 13.99 2.15 -4.55
C PHE A 220 12.47 2.07 -4.73
N ASP A 221 11.82 1.10 -4.08
CA ASP A 221 10.36 1.00 -3.95
C ASP A 221 9.94 1.71 -2.66
N SER A 222 9.30 2.88 -2.79
CA SER A 222 8.96 3.70 -1.64
C SER A 222 7.95 3.02 -0.72
N LEU A 223 6.87 2.47 -1.27
CA LEU A 223 5.85 1.81 -0.43
C LEU A 223 6.43 0.62 0.31
N GLY A 224 7.14 -0.26 -0.39
CA GLY A 224 7.69 -1.47 0.22
C GLY A 224 8.66 -1.17 1.37
N ASN A 225 9.55 -0.20 1.18
CA ASN A 225 10.49 0.22 2.20
C ASN A 225 9.81 0.90 3.40
N LEU A 226 8.80 1.74 3.17
CA LEU A 226 8.06 2.40 4.24
C LEU A 226 7.17 1.41 5.02
N LEU A 227 6.55 0.44 4.35
CA LEU A 227 5.82 -0.64 5.02
C LEU A 227 6.75 -1.51 5.87
N ALA A 228 7.99 -1.78 5.40
CA ALA A 228 8.98 -2.50 6.18
C ALA A 228 9.34 -1.77 7.48
N ILE A 229 9.44 -0.43 7.45
CA ILE A 229 9.62 0.39 8.66
C ILE A 229 8.39 0.27 9.56
N ILE A 230 7.21 0.57 9.04
CA ILE A 230 5.97 0.70 9.80
C ILE A 230 5.60 -0.61 10.50
N PHE A 231 5.75 -1.74 9.80
CA PHE A 231 5.37 -3.05 10.33
C PHE A 231 6.48 -3.74 11.12
N GLY A 232 7.68 -3.16 11.18
CA GLY A 232 8.77 -3.66 12.01
C GLY A 232 9.59 -4.78 11.36
N LEU A 233 9.51 -4.92 10.04
CA LEU A 233 10.41 -5.79 9.26
C LEU A 233 11.81 -5.18 9.19
N ALA A 234 11.91 -3.85 9.11
CA ALA A 234 13.14 -3.09 9.28
C ALA A 234 13.38 -2.78 10.78
N ASP A 235 14.57 -3.08 11.29
CA ASP A 235 15.04 -2.59 12.57
C ASP A 235 15.32 -1.06 12.52
N LYS A 236 15.63 -0.46 13.67
CA LYS A 236 15.86 0.99 13.77
C LYS A 236 17.00 1.45 12.85
N ALA A 237 18.11 0.71 12.79
CA ALA A 237 19.27 1.10 11.97
C ALA A 237 18.96 1.08 10.48
N LYS A 238 18.23 0.06 10.01
CA LYS A 238 17.74 -0.01 8.62
C LYS A 238 16.73 1.10 8.32
N ALA A 239 15.80 1.35 9.24
CA ALA A 239 14.80 2.41 9.10
C ALA A 239 15.45 3.80 8.96
N GLU A 240 16.47 4.12 9.76
CA GLU A 240 17.25 5.36 9.63
C GLU A 240 17.93 5.48 8.26
N LYS A 241 18.53 4.40 7.76
CA LYS A 241 19.18 4.38 6.43
C LYS A 241 18.16 4.61 5.31
N ILE A 242 16.98 3.99 5.40
CA ILE A 242 15.90 4.17 4.42
C ILE A 242 15.43 5.64 4.40
N LEU A 243 15.16 6.24 5.56
CA LEU A 243 14.74 7.65 5.62
C LEU A 243 15.84 8.59 5.11
N SER A 244 17.11 8.33 5.46
CA SER A 244 18.24 9.09 4.95
C SER A 244 18.37 8.98 3.42
N TYR A 245 18.09 7.80 2.85
CA TYR A 245 18.10 7.59 1.40
C TYR A 245 17.01 8.42 0.71
N ILE A 246 15.79 8.46 1.27
CA ILE A 246 14.67 9.28 0.76
C ILE A 246 15.08 10.75 0.73
N GLU A 247 15.61 11.29 1.84
CA GLU A 247 16.01 12.69 1.97
C GLU A 247 17.16 13.04 1.03
N LYS A 248 18.24 12.24 1.03
CA LYS A 248 19.45 12.48 0.20
C LYS A 248 19.13 12.50 -1.29
N ASN A 249 18.20 11.67 -1.74
CA ASN A 249 17.82 11.58 -3.16
C ASN A 249 16.58 12.43 -3.48
N ARG A 250 16.11 13.26 -2.56
CA ARG A 250 14.97 14.17 -2.73
C ARG A 250 13.72 13.43 -3.23
N ILE A 251 13.51 12.20 -2.76
CA ILE A 251 12.34 11.37 -3.14
C ILE A 251 11.06 12.00 -2.57
N ASN A 252 11.18 12.74 -1.45
CA ASN A 252 10.10 13.49 -0.80
C ASN A 252 9.90 14.92 -1.37
N GLU A 253 10.48 15.21 -2.54
CA GLU A 253 10.37 16.53 -3.19
C GLU A 253 9.68 16.43 -4.57
N PRO A 254 8.85 17.43 -4.94
CA PRO A 254 8.40 18.61 -4.16
C PRO A 254 7.36 18.27 -3.09
N TYR A 255 6.75 17.08 -3.19
CA TYR A 255 5.77 16.52 -2.24
C TYR A 255 6.15 15.08 -1.87
N PRO A 256 5.77 14.58 -0.68
CA PRO A 256 6.02 13.20 -0.31
C PRO A 256 5.05 12.25 -1.02
N VAL A 257 5.47 11.13 -1.57
CA VAL A 257 6.79 10.70 -2.04
C VAL A 257 6.65 10.09 -3.44
N LYS A 258 7.74 10.12 -4.21
CA LYS A 258 7.78 9.42 -5.50
C LYS A 258 7.59 7.91 -5.31
N ALA A 259 6.83 7.25 -6.20
CA ALA A 259 6.55 5.82 -6.13
C ALA A 259 7.81 4.96 -6.16
N ILE A 260 8.71 5.24 -7.10
CA ILE A 260 10.02 4.60 -7.26
C ILE A 260 11.12 5.63 -7.52
N TYR A 261 12.39 5.24 -7.28
CA TYR A 261 13.55 6.06 -7.60
C TYR A 261 14.81 5.21 -7.84
N PRO A 262 15.64 5.51 -8.88
CA PRO A 262 15.31 6.41 -9.99
C PRO A 262 14.15 5.87 -10.84
N PRO A 263 13.52 6.70 -11.68
CA PRO A 263 12.56 6.19 -12.66
C PRO A 263 13.26 5.31 -13.70
N ILE A 264 12.52 4.38 -14.29
CA ILE A 264 13.01 3.43 -15.29
C ILE A 264 12.82 4.04 -16.67
N SER A 265 13.90 4.15 -17.43
CA SER A 265 13.88 4.68 -18.79
C SER A 265 13.82 3.56 -19.82
N LYS A 266 13.28 3.86 -21.00
CA LYS A 266 13.35 3.00 -22.19
C LYS A 266 14.82 2.65 -22.48
N GLY A 267 15.08 1.38 -22.83
CA GLY A 267 16.44 0.86 -23.03
C GLY A 267 17.16 0.42 -21.75
N SER A 268 16.59 0.67 -20.57
CA SER A 268 17.08 0.09 -19.31
C SER A 268 16.84 -1.43 -19.31
N ARG A 269 17.69 -2.20 -18.60
CA ARG A 269 17.50 -3.65 -18.41
C ARG A 269 16.17 -4.02 -17.71
N TYR A 270 15.49 -3.06 -17.11
CA TYR A 270 14.21 -3.22 -16.45
C TYR A 270 13.01 -2.86 -17.31
N TRP A 271 13.29 -2.36 -18.54
CA TRP A 271 12.24 -2.01 -19.49
C TRP A 271 11.58 -3.27 -20.05
N GLN A 272 10.26 -3.19 -20.25
CA GLN A 272 9.48 -4.22 -20.94
C GLN A 272 8.64 -3.55 -22.01
N ASP A 273 8.46 -4.21 -23.15
CA ASP A 273 7.80 -3.62 -24.32
C ASP A 273 6.35 -3.22 -24.03
N TYR A 274 5.65 -3.96 -23.17
CA TYR A 274 4.27 -3.61 -22.79
C TYR A 274 4.13 -2.30 -21.98
N PHE A 275 5.23 -1.71 -21.53
CA PHE A 275 5.21 -0.39 -20.89
C PHE A 275 4.90 0.75 -21.86
N GLU A 276 5.07 0.55 -23.16
CA GLU A 276 4.75 1.55 -24.19
C GLU A 276 3.27 1.96 -24.17
N ASP A 277 2.38 1.05 -23.79
CA ASP A 277 0.94 1.28 -23.70
C ASP A 277 0.50 1.83 -22.33
N SER A 278 1.44 1.97 -21.37
CA SER A 278 1.16 2.43 -20.01
C SER A 278 1.38 3.94 -19.86
N ASP A 279 0.60 4.58 -18.99
CA ASP A 279 0.84 5.95 -18.54
C ASP A 279 2.21 6.10 -17.84
N ALA A 280 2.77 5.01 -17.36
CA ALA A 280 4.10 4.95 -16.73
C ALA A 280 5.26 4.89 -17.74
N ARG A 281 5.02 4.91 -19.07
CA ARG A 281 6.07 4.84 -20.12
C ARG A 281 7.12 5.94 -20.01
N ASN A 282 6.75 7.10 -19.50
CA ASN A 282 7.69 8.20 -19.33
C ASN A 282 8.22 8.25 -17.89
N PRO A 283 9.54 8.53 -17.69
CA PRO A 283 10.07 8.82 -16.38
C PRO A 283 9.27 9.89 -15.63
N TYR A 284 9.05 9.68 -14.35
CA TYR A 284 8.25 10.54 -13.45
C TYR A 284 6.75 10.54 -13.71
N SER A 285 6.24 9.74 -14.63
CA SER A 285 4.80 9.59 -14.86
C SER A 285 4.24 8.38 -14.10
N TYR A 286 3.02 8.52 -13.57
CA TYR A 286 2.25 7.47 -12.93
C TYR A 286 3.08 6.66 -11.92
N LEU A 287 3.14 5.32 -12.08
CA LEU A 287 3.91 4.42 -11.21
C LEU A 287 5.43 4.52 -11.40
N ASN A 288 5.91 5.16 -12.49
CA ASN A 288 7.32 5.32 -12.82
C ASN A 288 7.95 6.58 -12.19
N GLY A 289 7.77 6.76 -10.89
CA GLY A 289 8.33 7.88 -10.15
C GLY A 289 7.40 9.09 -10.00
N GLY A 290 6.11 8.97 -10.39
CA GLY A 290 5.07 9.91 -9.98
C GLY A 290 4.91 9.93 -8.45
N ILE A 291 4.40 11.03 -7.90
CA ILE A 291 4.15 11.20 -6.48
C ILE A 291 2.77 10.64 -6.13
N TRP A 292 2.73 9.77 -5.13
CA TRP A 292 1.52 9.17 -4.62
C TRP A 292 1.34 9.56 -3.15
N THR A 293 0.36 10.41 -2.87
CA THR A 293 0.21 11.06 -1.55
C THR A 293 -0.13 10.09 -0.44
N TYR A 294 -0.79 8.95 -0.72
CA TYR A 294 -1.00 7.91 0.30
C TYR A 294 0.32 7.28 0.76
N ILE A 295 1.31 7.14 -0.14
CA ILE A 295 2.66 6.66 0.24
C ILE A 295 3.36 7.74 1.08
N GLY A 296 3.14 9.01 0.73
CA GLY A 296 3.63 10.15 1.53
C GLY A 296 3.14 10.12 2.97
N ALA A 297 1.90 9.69 3.19
CA ALA A 297 1.41 9.50 4.54
C ALA A 297 2.17 8.37 5.28
N PHE A 298 2.53 7.26 4.64
CA PHE A 298 3.41 6.24 5.24
C PHE A 298 4.81 6.78 5.55
N TYR A 299 5.34 7.71 4.74
CA TYR A 299 6.59 8.38 5.04
C TYR A 299 6.49 9.22 6.33
N ILE A 300 5.44 10.02 6.47
CA ILE A 300 5.17 10.79 7.69
C ILE A 300 5.05 9.86 8.93
N LEU A 301 4.30 8.76 8.80
CA LEU A 301 4.20 7.76 9.86
C LEU A 301 5.55 7.15 10.23
N SER A 302 6.43 6.93 9.25
CA SER A 302 7.78 6.42 9.47
C SER A 302 8.65 7.42 10.23
N LEU A 303 8.54 8.72 9.91
CA LEU A 303 9.19 9.80 10.67
C LEU A 303 8.70 9.85 12.12
N ILE A 304 7.38 9.76 12.34
CA ILE A 304 6.79 9.73 13.68
C ILE A 304 7.29 8.51 14.46
N LYS A 305 7.33 7.33 13.84
CA LYS A 305 7.80 6.09 14.46
C LYS A 305 9.25 6.18 14.96
N LEU A 306 10.10 6.95 14.27
CA LEU A 306 11.49 7.18 14.65
C LEU A 306 11.68 8.46 15.51
N GLY A 307 10.61 9.10 15.96
CA GLY A 307 10.68 10.29 16.80
C GLY A 307 11.07 11.58 16.07
N LYS A 308 11.09 11.57 14.74
CA LYS A 308 11.48 12.72 13.91
C LYS A 308 10.29 13.70 13.70
N ILE A 309 9.69 14.15 14.79
CA ILE A 309 8.42 14.89 14.78
C ILE A 309 8.49 16.19 13.96
N LYS A 310 9.53 17.01 14.14
CA LYS A 310 9.69 18.26 13.35
C LYS A 310 9.73 18.00 11.84
N LYS A 311 10.39 16.93 11.40
CA LYS A 311 10.39 16.54 9.98
C LYS A 311 9.01 16.09 9.53
N ALA A 312 8.32 15.32 10.37
CA ALA A 312 6.95 14.88 10.09
C ALA A 312 5.98 16.06 9.93
N GLU A 313 6.15 17.14 10.71
CA GLU A 313 5.36 18.37 10.60
C GLU A 313 5.59 19.06 9.24
N ILE A 314 6.84 19.21 8.81
CA ILE A 314 7.19 19.78 7.50
C ILE A 314 6.59 18.97 6.35
N GLU A 315 6.74 17.64 6.41
CA GLU A 315 6.20 16.77 5.36
C GLU A 315 4.67 16.73 5.38
N MET A 316 4.03 16.92 6.54
CA MET A 316 2.58 17.03 6.65
C MET A 316 2.03 18.29 5.98
N GLU A 317 2.75 19.42 6.06
CA GLU A 317 2.39 20.65 5.34
C GLU A 317 2.48 20.43 3.82
N LYS A 318 3.58 19.82 3.34
CA LYS A 318 3.72 19.46 1.91
C LYS A 318 2.60 18.54 1.44
N LEU A 319 2.26 17.52 2.24
CA LEU A 319 1.19 16.57 1.95
C LEU A 319 -0.17 17.26 1.92
N ALA A 320 -0.44 18.15 2.85
CA ALA A 320 -1.68 18.94 2.89
C ALA A 320 -1.82 19.82 1.65
N LYS A 321 -0.74 20.48 1.25
CA LYS A 321 -0.71 21.29 0.03
C LYS A 321 -1.00 20.44 -1.21
N ALA A 322 -0.28 19.35 -1.38
CA ALA A 322 -0.45 18.44 -2.52
C ALA A 322 -1.89 17.93 -2.65
N ASN A 323 -2.50 17.51 -1.53
CA ASN A 323 -3.87 17.00 -1.53
C ASN A 323 -4.92 18.10 -1.78
N LEU A 324 -4.74 19.31 -1.26
CA LEU A 324 -5.68 20.40 -1.50
C LEU A 324 -5.59 20.95 -2.93
N ASP A 325 -4.38 21.11 -3.46
CA ASP A 325 -4.17 21.64 -4.82
C ASP A 325 -4.74 20.67 -5.89
N GLY A 326 -4.65 19.36 -5.68
CA GLY A 326 -5.13 18.34 -6.60
C GLY A 326 -6.48 17.70 -6.22
N ASP A 327 -7.17 18.21 -5.21
CA ASP A 327 -8.40 17.62 -4.68
C ASP A 327 -8.29 16.10 -4.46
N PHE A 328 -7.23 15.68 -3.77
CA PHE A 328 -6.85 14.29 -3.57
C PHE A 328 -6.64 13.54 -4.88
N ALA A 329 -5.80 14.13 -5.76
CA ALA A 329 -5.39 13.53 -7.02
C ALA A 329 -4.83 12.11 -6.84
N GLU A 330 -5.00 11.26 -7.84
CA GLU A 330 -4.45 9.90 -7.83
C GLU A 330 -2.92 9.95 -7.74
N TRP A 331 -2.29 10.71 -8.62
CA TRP A 331 -0.86 10.96 -8.60
C TRP A 331 -0.51 12.37 -9.11
N ILE A 332 0.72 12.80 -8.85
CA ILE A 332 1.21 14.14 -9.20
C ILE A 332 2.55 13.98 -9.92
N HIS A 333 2.72 14.69 -11.04
CA HIS A 333 4.00 14.72 -11.74
C HIS A 333 5.02 15.56 -10.96
N PRO A 334 6.19 15.00 -10.53
CA PRO A 334 7.08 15.71 -9.60
C PRO A 334 7.79 16.94 -10.20
N ILE A 335 7.89 17.03 -11.54
CA ILE A 335 8.55 18.17 -12.21
C ILE A 335 7.55 19.25 -12.59
N THR A 336 6.50 18.90 -13.34
CA THR A 336 5.47 19.87 -13.78
C THR A 336 4.50 20.24 -12.68
N LYS A 337 4.37 19.42 -11.63
CA LYS A 337 3.38 19.51 -10.54
C LYS A 337 1.94 19.36 -11.02
N GLU A 338 1.73 18.84 -12.20
CA GLU A 338 0.42 18.51 -12.73
C GLU A 338 -0.21 17.35 -11.93
N HIS A 339 -1.52 17.47 -11.68
CA HIS A 339 -2.31 16.54 -10.89
C HIS A 339 -3.20 15.70 -11.81
N PHE A 340 -3.26 14.40 -11.57
CA PHE A 340 -4.01 13.45 -12.37
C PHE A 340 -5.02 12.71 -11.50
N GLY A 341 -6.25 12.55 -12.01
CA GLY A 341 -7.36 12.03 -11.23
C GLY A 341 -7.77 12.97 -10.08
N ARG A 342 -8.72 12.56 -9.27
CA ARG A 342 -9.16 13.30 -8.08
C ARG A 342 -10.00 12.44 -7.14
N LEU A 343 -10.26 12.94 -5.94
CA LEU A 343 -11.13 12.33 -4.94
C LEU A 343 -10.74 10.88 -4.62
N GLN A 344 -9.44 10.60 -4.55
CA GLN A 344 -8.93 9.27 -4.21
C GLN A 344 -9.12 8.95 -2.72
N ALA A 345 -9.88 7.90 -2.45
CA ALA A 345 -10.23 7.51 -1.09
C ALA A 345 -9.02 7.14 -0.24
N TRP A 346 -8.04 6.38 -0.80
CA TRP A 346 -6.84 5.99 -0.04
C TRP A 346 -5.97 7.18 0.33
N ASN A 347 -5.86 8.20 -0.55
CA ASN A 347 -5.13 9.44 -0.23
C ASN A 347 -5.80 10.16 0.94
N ALA A 348 -7.12 10.27 0.91
CA ALA A 348 -7.90 10.91 1.97
C ALA A 348 -7.83 10.13 3.30
N GLY A 349 -8.03 8.81 3.25
CA GLY A 349 -7.94 7.95 4.43
C GLY A 349 -6.54 7.99 5.06
N MET A 350 -5.50 7.90 4.25
CA MET A 350 -4.12 7.94 4.77
C MET A 350 -3.71 9.32 5.27
N TYR A 351 -4.25 10.41 4.69
CA TYR A 351 -4.09 11.75 5.25
C TYR A 351 -4.66 11.84 6.67
N ILE A 352 -5.89 11.34 6.89
CA ILE A 352 -6.51 11.27 8.22
C ILE A 352 -5.63 10.51 9.20
N LEU A 353 -5.05 9.37 8.78
CA LEU A 353 -4.16 8.57 9.62
C LEU A 353 -2.89 9.33 10.00
N ALA A 354 -2.25 9.99 9.03
CA ALA A 354 -1.03 10.78 9.26
C ALA A 354 -1.31 11.96 10.21
N TYR A 355 -2.39 12.70 9.96
CA TYR A 355 -2.84 13.82 10.79
C TYR A 355 -3.06 13.40 12.25
N GLU A 356 -3.89 12.39 12.49
CA GLU A 356 -4.19 11.91 13.84
C GLU A 356 -2.95 11.32 14.55
N SER A 357 -2.06 10.65 13.79
CA SER A 357 -0.81 10.12 14.33
C SER A 357 0.16 11.22 14.72
N LEU A 358 0.27 12.28 13.91
CA LEU A 358 1.13 13.42 14.19
C LEU A 358 0.62 14.19 15.41
N ARG A 359 -0.68 14.48 15.45
CA ARG A 359 -1.32 15.17 16.59
C ARG A 359 -1.07 14.45 17.92
N ARG A 360 -1.02 13.11 17.91
CA ARG A 360 -0.74 12.27 19.09
C ARG A 360 0.73 11.87 19.23
N LYS A 361 1.60 12.32 18.32
CA LYS A 361 3.03 11.96 18.26
C LYS A 361 3.27 10.44 18.33
N LYS A 362 2.35 9.64 17.79
CA LYS A 362 2.35 8.18 17.86
C LYS A 362 1.67 7.58 16.63
N VAL A 363 2.28 6.56 16.05
CA VAL A 363 1.69 5.80 14.94
C VAL A 363 0.43 5.05 15.42
N LEU A 364 -0.68 5.30 14.75
CA LEU A 364 -1.99 4.74 15.10
C LEU A 364 -2.41 3.55 14.22
N LEU A 365 -1.50 2.68 13.81
CA LEU A 365 -1.78 1.46 13.04
C LEU A 365 -2.04 0.22 13.90
#